data_3cefde3771c1823f9f37e25934b5b564
#
_entry.id   3cefde3771c1823f9f37e25934b5b564
#
_cell.length_a   1.000
_cell.length_b   1.000
_cell.length_c   1.000
_cell.angle_alpha   90.00
_cell.angle_beta   90.00
_cell.angle_gamma   90.00
#
_symmetry.space_group_name_H-M   'P 1'
#
loop_
_entity.id
_entity.type
_entity.pdbx_description
1 polymer ?
#
loop_
_entity_poly.entity_id
_entity_poly.type
_entity_poly.pdbx_seq_one_letter_code
_entity_poly.pdbx_strand_id
1 'polypeptide(L)' 'MTASYTYWQDPKDGMWLGYWNEYPDYMTQGHDLAELQYMLRDVRDAIRDGDLQDTRRSVGVMEYA' A
#
# COMPACT_ATOMS: atom_id res chain seq x y z
N MET A 1 -12.76 4.81 10.34
CA MET A 1 -12.44 3.61 9.53
C MET A 1 -10.94 3.50 9.35
N THR A 2 -10.37 2.33 9.51
CA THR A 2 -8.94 2.10 9.40
C THR A 2 -8.64 1.04 8.34
N ALA A 3 -7.48 1.16 7.71
CA ALA A 3 -6.97 0.16 6.78
C ALA A 3 -5.48 -0.01 7.05
N SER A 4 -5.01 -1.25 6.92
CA SER A 4 -3.61 -1.55 7.14
C SER A 4 -2.81 -1.53 5.84
N TYR A 5 -1.54 -1.18 5.95
CA TYR A 5 -0.62 -1.18 4.83
C TYR A 5 0.72 -1.78 5.25
N THR A 6 1.44 -2.30 4.28
CA THR A 6 2.77 -2.84 4.46
C THR A 6 3.77 -1.89 3.84
N TYR A 7 4.88 -1.63 4.52
CA TYR A 7 5.92 -0.74 4.00
C TYR A 7 7.29 -1.18 4.46
N TRP A 8 8.29 -0.77 3.68
CA TRP A 8 9.68 -0.99 4.01
C TRP A 8 10.54 0.06 3.31
N GLN A 9 11.79 0.17 3.73
CA GLN A 9 12.76 1.05 3.08
C GLN A 9 13.75 0.19 2.29
N ASP A 10 13.96 0.55 1.02
CA ASP A 10 14.96 -0.12 0.20
C ASP A 10 16.36 0.28 0.68
N PRO A 11 17.20 -0.69 1.09
CA PRO A 11 18.53 -0.36 1.60
C PRO A 11 19.50 0.17 0.53
N LYS A 12 19.18 -0.02 -0.75
CA LYS A 12 20.05 0.42 -1.85
C LYS A 12 19.94 1.91 -2.14
N ASP A 13 18.72 2.43 -2.21
CA ASP A 13 18.44 3.81 -2.61
C ASP A 13 17.75 4.64 -1.53
N GLY A 14 17.37 4.01 -0.41
CA GLY A 14 16.69 4.70 0.68
C GLY A 14 15.24 5.03 0.41
N MET A 15 14.69 4.63 -0.73
CA MET A 15 13.28 4.86 -1.04
C MET A 15 12.37 4.03 -0.14
N TRP A 16 11.26 4.61 0.22
CA TRP A 16 10.19 3.93 0.96
C TRP A 16 9.20 3.32 -0.01
N LEU A 17 8.87 2.06 0.19
CA LEU A 17 7.98 1.28 -0.66
C LEU A 17 6.82 0.77 0.18
N GLY A 18 5.67 0.59 -0.46
CA GLY A 18 4.53 0.05 0.28
C GLY A 18 3.32 -0.20 -0.58
N TYR A 19 2.34 -0.86 0.03
CA TYR A 19 1.05 -1.14 -0.58
C TYR A 19 -0.01 -1.30 0.50
N TRP A 20 -1.26 -1.03 0.15
CA TRP A 20 -2.39 -1.39 1.00
C TRP A 20 -2.53 -2.91 1.05
N ASN A 21 -2.71 -3.48 2.23
CA ASN A 21 -2.84 -4.92 2.38
C ASN A 21 -4.05 -5.49 1.62
N GLU A 22 -5.09 -4.68 1.44
CA GLU A 22 -6.25 -5.02 0.62
C GLU A 22 -5.97 -4.96 -0.88
N TYR A 23 -4.94 -4.22 -1.29
CA TYR A 23 -4.60 -3.97 -2.70
C TYR A 23 -3.11 -4.19 -2.97
N PRO A 24 -2.60 -5.41 -2.78
CA PRO A 24 -1.15 -5.67 -2.93
C PRO A 24 -0.65 -5.52 -4.37
N ASP A 25 -1.54 -5.44 -5.34
CA ASP A 25 -1.17 -5.25 -6.74
C ASP A 25 -0.66 -3.83 -7.03
N TYR A 26 -0.94 -2.86 -6.15
CA TYR A 26 -0.62 -1.45 -6.38
C TYR A 26 0.46 -0.98 -5.42
N MET A 27 1.70 -1.41 -5.68
CA MET A 27 2.86 -0.94 -4.94
C MET A 27 3.20 0.48 -5.35
N THR A 28 3.53 1.32 -4.37
CA THR A 28 3.95 2.70 -4.61
C THR A 28 5.21 3.02 -3.80
N GLN A 29 5.76 4.21 -3.99
CA GLN A 29 7.00 4.60 -3.34
C GLN A 29 7.00 6.08 -2.99
N GLY A 30 7.90 6.47 -2.09
CA GLY A 30 8.13 7.83 -1.68
C GLY A 30 9.55 8.03 -1.17
N HIS A 31 10.01 9.29 -1.11
CA HIS A 31 11.34 9.61 -0.61
C HIS A 31 11.42 9.56 0.92
N ASP A 32 10.27 9.67 1.58
CA ASP A 32 10.12 9.52 3.02
C ASP A 32 8.77 8.87 3.32
N LEU A 33 8.53 8.57 4.58
CA LEU A 33 7.31 7.88 4.98
C LEU A 33 6.05 8.75 4.74
N ALA A 34 6.15 10.04 4.95
CA ALA A 34 5.03 10.95 4.73
C ALA A 34 4.61 10.98 3.24
N GLU A 35 5.58 11.02 2.34
CA GLU A 35 5.32 10.95 0.91
C GLU A 35 4.72 9.60 0.51
N LEU A 36 5.25 8.50 1.07
CA LEU A 36 4.67 7.18 0.83
C LEU A 36 3.20 7.13 1.25
N GLN A 37 2.86 7.66 2.41
CA GLN A 37 1.48 7.71 2.89
C GLN A 37 0.59 8.55 1.96
N TYR A 38 1.10 9.66 1.45
CA TYR A 38 0.41 10.47 0.46
C TYR A 38 0.12 9.67 -0.81
N MET A 39 1.11 8.95 -1.32
CA MET A 39 0.97 8.12 -2.51
C MET A 39 0.01 6.95 -2.29
N LEU A 40 0.00 6.37 -1.09
CA LEU A 40 -0.95 5.32 -0.74
C LEU A 40 -2.40 5.82 -0.75
N ARG A 41 -2.63 7.03 -0.24
CA ARG A 41 -3.97 7.66 -0.29
C ARG A 41 -4.38 7.91 -1.75
N ASP A 42 -3.45 8.33 -2.58
CA ASP A 42 -3.70 8.57 -4.00
C ASP A 42 -4.14 7.28 -4.70
N VAL A 43 -3.53 6.15 -4.38
CA VAL A 43 -3.94 4.84 -4.90
C VAL A 43 -5.39 4.52 -4.52
N ARG A 44 -5.77 4.71 -3.26
CA ARG A 44 -7.17 4.46 -2.83
C ARG A 44 -8.15 5.39 -3.51
N ASP A 45 -7.79 6.65 -3.67
CA ASP A 45 -8.62 7.62 -4.38
C ASP A 45 -8.81 7.23 -5.85
N ALA A 46 -7.76 6.77 -6.50
CA ALA A 46 -7.82 6.31 -7.89
C ALA A 46 -8.71 5.06 -8.04
N ILE A 47 -8.67 4.14 -7.08
CA ILE A 47 -9.55 2.96 -7.08
C ILE A 47 -11.00 3.40 -6.89
N ARG A 48 -11.26 4.28 -5.94
CA ARG A 48 -12.60 4.81 -5.67
C ARG A 48 -13.18 5.52 -6.89
N ASP A 49 -12.35 6.29 -7.59
CA ASP A 49 -12.76 7.08 -8.74
C ASP A 49 -12.82 6.26 -10.05
N GLY A 50 -12.40 5.00 -10.01
CA GLY A 50 -12.44 4.11 -11.17
C GLY A 50 -11.24 4.19 -12.10
N ASP A 51 -10.20 4.96 -11.74
CA ASP A 51 -8.98 5.08 -12.53
C ASP A 51 -8.10 3.83 -12.41
N LEU A 52 -8.20 3.13 -11.27
CA LEU A 52 -7.58 1.83 -11.05
C LEU A 52 -8.66 0.79 -10.76
N GLN A 53 -8.44 -0.44 -11.21
CA GLN A 53 -9.37 -1.54 -10.99
C GLN A 53 -9.42 -1.91 -9.50
N ASP A 54 -10.63 -2.14 -8.98
CA ASP A 54 -10.82 -2.60 -7.60
C ASP A 54 -10.51 -4.10 -7.52
N THR A 55 -9.28 -4.41 -7.15
CA THR A 55 -8.77 -5.78 -7.03
C THR A 55 -8.62 -6.19 -5.57
N ARG A 56 -9.52 -5.73 -4.71
CA ARG A 56 -9.43 -5.92 -3.26
C ARG A 56 -9.22 -7.38 -2.88
N ARG A 57 -8.24 -7.59 -1.98
CA ARG A 57 -7.94 -8.89 -1.37
C ARG A 57 -8.41 -8.91 0.07
N SER A 58 -8.80 -10.09 0.52
CA SER A 58 -9.06 -10.32 1.95
C SER A 58 -7.75 -10.70 2.65
N VAL A 59 -7.53 -10.08 3.81
CA VAL A 59 -6.34 -10.36 4.63
C VAL A 59 -6.76 -11.25 5.78
N GLY A 60 -6.15 -12.41 5.89
CA GLY A 60 -6.39 -13.36 6.96
C GLY A 60 -5.22 -13.44 7.92
N VAL A 61 -5.50 -13.92 9.13
CA VAL A 61 -4.49 -14.23 10.14
C VAL A 61 -4.63 -15.70 10.49
N MET A 62 -3.52 -16.41 10.56
CA MET A 62 -3.51 -17.84 10.84
C MET A 62 -2.46 -18.13 11.91
N GLU A 63 -2.81 -18.94 12.88
CA GLU A 63 -1.84 -19.54 13.79
C GLU A 63 -1.14 -20.70 13.10
N TYR A 64 0.13 -20.84 13.37
CA TYR A 64 0.90 -21.98 12.87
C TYR A 64 1.96 -22.41 13.89
N ALA A 65 2.32 -23.67 13.85
CA ALA A 65 3.32 -24.25 14.76
C ALA A 65 4.69 -24.37 14.07
#